data_53ffff53bb8fb854d28588534a03c66b
#
_entry.id   53ffff53bb8fb854d28588534a03c66b
#
_cell.length_a   1.000
_cell.length_b   1.000
_cell.length_c   1.000
_cell.angle_alpha   90.00
_cell.angle_beta   90.00
_cell.angle_gamma   90.00
#
_symmetry.space_group_name_H-M   'P 1'
#
loop_
_entity.id
_entity.type
_entity.pdbx_description
1 polymer ?
#
loop_
_entity_poly.entity_id
_entity_poly.type
_entity_poly.pdbx_seq_one_letter_code
_entity_poly.pdbx_strand_id
1 'polypeptide(L)'
;SGSEFVEMFVGVGAARVRDLFQQAIQKAPCIIFIDELDALGRARGMGMAGAHEEREQTLNQLLAEMDGFDARKGVIIMAATNRPEVLDPALLRPGRFDRQVLVDKPDIRGREDILRIHAKNVKIAPDVELKVVAARTAGFAGADLANLVNEAALLAARRDKPAVEMKDL
;
A
#
# COMPACT_ATOMS: atom_id res chain seq x y z
N SER A 1 15.49 13.13 -13.74
CA SER A 1 15.27 11.74 -14.14
C SER A 1 14.59 11.02 -12.95
N GLY A 2 13.30 10.91 -13.00
CA GLY A 2 12.53 10.14 -12.01
C GLY A 2 12.54 8.67 -12.42
N SER A 3 12.78 7.78 -11.44
CA SER A 3 12.49 6.35 -11.61
C SER A 3 11.00 6.19 -11.93
N GLU A 4 10.70 5.45 -12.98
CA GLU A 4 9.32 5.11 -13.31
C GLU A 4 8.83 3.98 -12.40
N PHE A 5 7.60 4.12 -11.91
CA PHE A 5 6.91 3.05 -11.18
C PHE A 5 6.09 2.22 -12.17
N VAL A 6 6.20 0.91 -12.08
CA VAL A 6 5.32 -0.05 -12.74
C VAL A 6 4.52 -0.74 -11.65
N GLU A 7 3.22 -0.48 -11.60
CA GLU A 7 2.33 -0.98 -10.56
C GLU A 7 1.57 -2.22 -11.05
N MET A 8 1.50 -3.25 -10.22
CA MET A 8 0.74 -4.46 -10.48
C MET A 8 -0.35 -4.63 -9.44
N PHE A 9 -1.61 -4.73 -9.89
CA PHE A 9 -2.77 -5.01 -9.05
C PHE A 9 -3.07 -6.53 -9.01
N VAL A 10 -3.71 -6.95 -7.92
CA VAL A 10 -4.10 -8.34 -7.64
C VAL A 10 -5.09 -8.88 -8.67
N GLY A 11 -5.01 -10.18 -9.00
CA GLY A 11 -5.88 -10.84 -9.97
C GLY A 11 -5.23 -11.03 -11.34
N VAL A 12 -3.92 -10.90 -11.42
CA VAL A 12 -3.14 -10.99 -12.65
C VAL A 12 -2.53 -12.37 -12.78
N GLY A 13 -2.72 -13.02 -13.93
CA GLY A 13 -2.15 -14.35 -14.21
C GLY A 13 -0.63 -14.33 -14.44
N ALA A 14 -0.03 -15.53 -14.48
CA ALA A 14 1.40 -15.74 -14.65
C ALA A 14 1.99 -15.02 -15.89
N ALA A 15 1.23 -14.94 -16.98
CA ALA A 15 1.66 -14.24 -18.19
C ALA A 15 1.90 -12.74 -17.96
N ARG A 16 1.03 -12.10 -17.18
CA ARG A 16 1.19 -10.68 -16.86
C ARG A 16 2.36 -10.39 -15.94
N VAL A 17 2.65 -11.27 -14.99
CA VAL A 17 3.86 -11.18 -14.16
C VAL A 17 5.10 -11.15 -15.07
N ARG A 18 5.19 -12.07 -16.01
CA ARG A 18 6.29 -12.12 -16.97
C ARG A 18 6.40 -10.85 -17.81
N ASP A 19 5.27 -10.37 -18.36
CA ASP A 19 5.22 -9.14 -19.14
C ASP A 19 5.66 -7.91 -18.34
N LEU A 20 5.25 -7.83 -17.07
CA LEU A 20 5.65 -6.77 -16.15
C LEU A 20 7.18 -6.71 -15.98
N PHE A 21 7.81 -7.85 -15.73
CA PHE A 21 9.26 -7.91 -15.56
C PHE A 21 10.00 -7.57 -16.86
N GLN A 22 9.49 -8.00 -18.02
CA GLN A 22 10.05 -7.61 -19.31
C GLN A 22 9.95 -6.10 -19.56
N GLN A 23 8.80 -5.49 -19.29
CA GLN A 23 8.63 -4.05 -19.39
C GLN A 23 9.55 -3.29 -18.44
N ALA A 24 9.70 -3.76 -17.19
CA ALA A 24 10.59 -3.14 -16.23
C ALA A 24 12.05 -3.15 -16.67
N ILE A 25 12.51 -4.24 -17.27
CA ILE A 25 13.87 -4.32 -17.82
C ILE A 25 14.09 -3.30 -18.96
N GLN A 26 13.07 -3.10 -19.80
CA GLN A 26 13.14 -2.12 -20.90
C GLN A 26 13.12 -0.66 -20.40
N LYS A 27 12.47 -0.43 -19.25
CA LYS A 27 12.31 0.90 -18.64
C LYS A 27 13.33 1.20 -17.55
N ALA A 28 14.32 0.35 -17.36
CA ALA A 28 15.33 0.56 -16.32
C ALA A 28 16.05 1.92 -16.47
N PRO A 29 16.33 2.66 -15.39
CA PRO A 29 16.11 2.29 -13.99
C PRO A 29 14.65 2.49 -13.55
N CYS A 30 14.03 1.50 -12.91
CA CYS A 30 12.66 1.57 -12.45
C CYS A 30 12.42 0.75 -11.17
N ILE A 31 11.25 0.90 -10.58
CA ILE A 31 10.79 0.13 -9.43
C ILE A 31 9.53 -0.65 -9.83
N ILE A 32 9.53 -1.97 -9.64
CA ILE A 32 8.31 -2.77 -9.67
C ILE A 32 7.70 -2.71 -8.27
N PHE A 33 6.45 -2.26 -8.18
CA PHE A 33 5.70 -2.27 -6.94
C PHE A 33 4.53 -3.25 -7.02
N ILE A 34 4.47 -4.19 -6.08
CA ILE A 34 3.42 -5.21 -5.97
C ILE A 34 2.64 -4.94 -4.70
N ASP A 35 1.40 -4.48 -4.85
CA ASP A 35 0.52 -4.29 -3.71
C ASP A 35 -0.25 -5.58 -3.38
N GLU A 36 -0.68 -5.71 -2.12
CA GLU A 36 -1.43 -6.86 -1.61
C GLU A 36 -0.77 -8.22 -1.93
N LEU A 37 0.54 -8.33 -1.67
CA LEU A 37 1.32 -9.52 -1.99
C LEU A 37 0.72 -10.82 -1.40
N ASP A 38 0.00 -10.72 -0.28
CA ASP A 38 -0.69 -11.84 0.36
C ASP A 38 -1.82 -12.45 -0.50
N ALA A 39 -2.37 -11.70 -1.43
CA ALA A 39 -3.37 -12.26 -2.36
C ALA A 39 -2.74 -13.21 -3.38
N LEU A 40 -1.47 -13.01 -3.74
CA LEU A 40 -0.69 -13.88 -4.62
C LEU A 40 0.04 -14.99 -3.86
N GLY A 41 0.56 -14.64 -2.69
CA GLY A 41 1.56 -15.41 -1.96
C GLY A 41 1.06 -16.24 -0.80
N ARG A 42 -0.22 -16.62 -0.72
CA ARG A 42 -0.72 -17.48 0.37
C ARG A 42 -0.06 -18.85 0.36
N ALA A 43 0.40 -19.27 1.53
CA ALA A 43 0.92 -20.60 1.77
C ALA A 43 -0.12 -21.67 1.37
N ARG A 44 0.36 -22.79 0.83
CA ARG A 44 -0.41 -23.91 0.32
C ARG A 44 -1.35 -24.48 1.40
N GLY A 45 -2.65 -24.58 1.12
CA GLY A 45 -3.52 -25.42 1.95
C GLY A 45 -4.94 -24.99 2.26
N MET A 46 -5.44 -23.82 1.81
CA MET A 46 -6.82 -23.42 2.15
C MET A 46 -7.57 -22.79 0.97
N GLY A 47 -8.41 -23.55 0.26
CA GLY A 47 -9.36 -23.01 -0.70
C GLY A 47 -9.84 -23.97 -1.80
N MET A 48 -10.83 -23.59 -2.59
CA MET A 48 -11.46 -24.39 -3.64
C MET A 48 -10.47 -24.62 -4.84
N ALA A 49 -10.45 -25.82 -5.37
CA ALA A 49 -9.40 -26.37 -6.26
C ALA A 49 -9.01 -25.53 -7.50
N GLY A 50 -9.94 -24.86 -8.17
CA GLY A 50 -9.63 -24.16 -9.43
C GLY A 50 -8.93 -22.78 -9.25
N ALA A 51 -9.29 -22.01 -8.22
CA ALA A 51 -8.66 -20.72 -7.92
C ALA A 51 -7.26 -20.89 -7.28
N HIS A 52 -6.96 -22.07 -6.77
CA HIS A 52 -5.65 -22.42 -6.22
C HIS A 52 -4.58 -22.60 -7.30
N GLU A 53 -4.91 -23.29 -8.36
CA GLU A 53 -3.97 -23.59 -9.43
C GLU A 53 -3.44 -22.33 -10.10
N GLU A 54 -4.35 -21.39 -10.40
CA GLU A 54 -3.97 -20.12 -11.04
C GLU A 54 -3.10 -19.25 -10.12
N ARG A 55 -3.39 -19.19 -8.83
CA ARG A 55 -2.58 -18.46 -7.85
C ARG A 55 -1.21 -19.10 -7.65
N GLU A 56 -1.15 -20.41 -7.59
CA GLU A 56 0.11 -21.14 -7.46
C GLU A 56 0.99 -20.95 -8.70
N GLN A 57 0.41 -20.96 -9.90
CA GLN A 57 1.12 -20.65 -11.13
C GLN A 57 1.65 -19.23 -11.15
N THR A 58 0.86 -18.25 -10.70
CA THR A 58 1.27 -16.84 -10.61
C THR A 58 2.40 -16.66 -9.61
N LEU A 59 2.32 -17.27 -8.43
CA LEU A 59 3.38 -17.26 -7.44
C LEU A 59 4.67 -17.88 -7.97
N ASN A 60 4.58 -19.06 -8.59
CA ASN A 60 5.73 -19.74 -9.14
C ASN A 60 6.39 -18.92 -10.27
N GLN A 61 5.58 -18.23 -11.10
CA GLN A 61 6.11 -17.32 -12.11
C GLN A 61 6.83 -16.13 -11.47
N LEU A 62 6.25 -15.53 -10.42
CA LEU A 62 6.89 -14.45 -9.69
C LEU A 62 8.25 -14.87 -9.11
N LEU A 63 8.30 -16.03 -8.47
CA LEU A 63 9.53 -16.58 -7.92
C LEU A 63 10.59 -16.85 -9.01
N ALA A 64 10.17 -17.39 -10.17
CA ALA A 64 11.04 -17.63 -11.29
C ALA A 64 11.62 -16.34 -11.89
N GLU A 65 10.79 -15.31 -12.04
CA GLU A 65 11.24 -14.01 -12.51
C GLU A 65 12.22 -13.34 -11.52
N MET A 66 11.96 -13.45 -10.22
CA MET A 66 12.87 -12.93 -9.20
C MET A 66 14.21 -13.66 -9.19
N ASP A 67 14.21 -14.97 -9.33
CA ASP A 67 15.44 -15.78 -9.33
C ASP A 67 16.28 -15.55 -10.61
N GLY A 68 15.62 -15.26 -11.73
CA GLY A 68 16.28 -14.88 -12.98
C GLY A 68 16.69 -13.41 -13.06
N PHE A 69 16.42 -12.66 -12.01
CA PHE A 69 16.54 -11.22 -12.02
C PHE A 69 17.97 -10.78 -11.66
N ASP A 70 18.59 -10.01 -12.55
CA ASP A 70 19.88 -9.38 -12.27
C ASP A 70 19.66 -7.96 -11.71
N ALA A 71 19.89 -7.79 -10.41
CA ALA A 71 19.77 -6.52 -9.72
C ALA A 71 20.64 -5.39 -10.35
N ARG A 72 21.70 -5.77 -11.11
CA ARG A 72 22.55 -4.81 -11.83
C ARG A 72 21.84 -4.16 -13.00
N LYS A 73 20.70 -4.66 -13.45
CA LYS A 73 19.90 -4.08 -14.53
C LYS A 73 19.14 -2.80 -14.11
N GLY A 74 19.29 -2.34 -12.87
CA GLY A 74 18.70 -1.09 -12.42
C GLY A 74 17.18 -1.18 -12.14
N VAL A 75 16.66 -2.37 -11.82
CA VAL A 75 15.28 -2.56 -11.41
C VAL A 75 15.24 -2.99 -9.93
N ILE A 76 14.38 -2.36 -9.14
CA ILE A 76 14.14 -2.71 -7.74
C ILE A 76 12.73 -3.28 -7.64
N ILE A 77 12.58 -4.36 -6.85
CA ILE A 77 11.28 -4.96 -6.58
C ILE A 77 10.88 -4.60 -5.16
N MET A 78 9.70 -4.01 -5.02
CA MET A 78 9.05 -3.72 -3.75
C MET A 78 7.69 -4.41 -3.69
N ALA A 79 7.29 -4.87 -2.52
CA ALA A 79 5.94 -5.37 -2.29
C ALA A 79 5.39 -4.86 -0.97
N ALA A 80 4.07 -4.76 -0.88
CA ALA A 80 3.37 -4.43 0.34
C ALA A 80 2.36 -5.53 0.69
N THR A 81 2.18 -5.77 1.98
CA THR A 81 1.16 -6.66 2.52
C THR A 81 0.72 -6.23 3.91
N ASN A 82 -0.55 -6.39 4.21
CA ASN A 82 -1.10 -6.24 5.56
C ASN A 82 -1.10 -7.57 6.33
N ARG A 83 -0.70 -8.67 5.70
CA ARG A 83 -0.76 -10.02 6.27
C ARG A 83 0.52 -10.82 6.02
N PRO A 84 1.65 -10.40 6.58
CA PRO A 84 2.93 -11.07 6.35
C PRO A 84 2.94 -12.53 6.83
N GLU A 85 2.10 -12.86 7.80
CA GLU A 85 1.98 -14.21 8.38
C GLU A 85 1.40 -15.26 7.43
N VAL A 86 0.73 -14.84 6.36
CA VAL A 86 0.15 -15.78 5.37
C VAL A 86 1.02 -15.95 4.13
N LEU A 87 2.13 -15.21 4.01
CA LEU A 87 3.02 -15.30 2.85
C LEU A 87 3.74 -16.66 2.81
N ASP A 88 3.92 -17.17 1.59
CA ASP A 88 4.77 -18.33 1.37
C ASP A 88 6.21 -18.01 1.78
N PRO A 89 6.84 -18.82 2.65
CA PRO A 89 8.23 -18.59 3.09
C PRO A 89 9.23 -18.50 1.94
N ALA A 90 8.91 -19.06 0.77
CA ALA A 90 9.75 -18.96 -0.42
C ALA A 90 9.95 -17.52 -0.91
N LEU A 91 8.97 -16.64 -0.67
CA LEU A 91 9.07 -15.21 -1.03
C LEU A 91 10.10 -14.46 -0.17
N LEU A 92 10.34 -14.91 1.05
CA LEU A 92 11.18 -14.24 2.03
C LEU A 92 12.63 -14.77 2.06
N ARG A 93 12.97 -15.68 1.14
CA ARG A 93 14.33 -16.22 1.04
C ARG A 93 15.33 -15.18 0.52
N PRO A 94 16.63 -15.32 0.85
CA PRO A 94 17.69 -14.47 0.30
C PRO A 94 17.64 -14.38 -1.22
N GLY A 95 17.84 -13.17 -1.75
CA GLY A 95 17.75 -12.90 -3.19
C GLY A 95 16.33 -12.63 -3.71
N ARG A 96 15.32 -12.65 -2.83
CA ARG A 96 13.93 -12.29 -3.12
C ARG A 96 13.55 -11.11 -2.23
N PHE A 97 12.45 -11.19 -1.44
CA PHE A 97 12.10 -10.15 -0.47
C PHE A 97 12.88 -10.36 0.84
N ASP A 98 14.17 -10.17 0.78
CA ASP A 98 15.09 -10.38 1.90
C ASP A 98 15.14 -9.20 2.88
N ARG A 99 14.65 -8.03 2.48
CA ARG A 99 14.49 -6.87 3.35
C ARG A 99 13.02 -6.64 3.69
N GLN A 100 12.73 -6.63 4.97
CA GLN A 100 11.39 -6.37 5.48
C GLN A 100 11.41 -5.08 6.27
N VAL A 101 10.45 -4.20 5.97
CA VAL A 101 10.26 -2.93 6.65
C VAL A 101 8.86 -2.91 7.22
N LEU A 102 8.77 -2.79 8.55
CA LEU A 102 7.50 -2.60 9.23
C LEU A 102 7.07 -1.13 9.09
N VAL A 103 5.87 -0.91 8.58
CA VAL A 103 5.22 0.39 8.56
C VAL A 103 4.17 0.40 9.65
N ASP A 104 4.53 0.96 10.81
CA ASP A 104 3.65 1.07 11.96
C ASP A 104 2.55 2.13 11.76
N LYS A 105 1.51 2.04 12.61
CA LYS A 105 0.55 3.14 12.76
C LYS A 105 1.28 4.40 13.23
N PRO A 106 0.85 5.59 12.77
CA PRO A 106 1.51 6.83 13.11
C PRO A 106 1.39 7.16 14.61
N ASP A 107 2.44 7.72 15.17
CA ASP A 107 2.42 8.35 16.48
C ASP A 107 1.61 9.66 16.46
N ILE A 108 1.50 10.35 17.59
CA ILE A 108 0.70 11.57 17.70
C ILE A 108 1.17 12.67 16.72
N ARG A 109 2.49 12.79 16.49
CA ARG A 109 3.05 13.78 15.55
C ARG A 109 2.75 13.38 14.11
N GLY A 110 2.95 12.12 13.77
CA GLY A 110 2.59 11.57 12.47
C GLY A 110 1.10 11.74 12.16
N ARG A 111 0.21 11.54 13.15
CA ARG A 111 -1.21 11.77 12.96
C ARG A 111 -1.54 13.25 12.71
N GLU A 112 -0.90 14.15 13.45
CA GLU A 112 -1.06 15.59 13.19
C GLU A 112 -0.62 15.98 11.78
N ASP A 113 0.52 15.46 11.32
CA ASP A 113 1.03 15.74 9.97
C ASP A 113 0.11 15.17 8.88
N ILE A 114 -0.41 13.96 9.07
CA ILE A 114 -1.39 13.35 8.15
C ILE A 114 -2.67 14.18 8.10
N LEU A 115 -3.23 14.57 9.25
CA LEU A 115 -4.39 15.43 9.32
C LEU A 115 -4.15 16.76 8.60
N ARG A 116 -2.98 17.37 8.78
CA ARG A 116 -2.58 18.61 8.11
C ARG A 116 -2.55 18.47 6.59
N ILE A 117 -2.09 17.32 6.09
CA ILE A 117 -2.07 17.05 4.64
C ILE A 117 -3.49 16.97 4.09
N HIS A 118 -4.37 16.20 4.72
CA HIS A 118 -5.75 16.05 4.26
C HIS A 118 -6.59 17.32 4.45
N ALA A 119 -6.31 18.10 5.49
CA ALA A 119 -6.97 19.38 5.74
C ALA A 119 -6.67 20.45 4.67
N LYS A 120 -5.58 20.33 3.91
CA LYS A 120 -5.25 21.29 2.83
C LYS A 120 -6.33 21.41 1.75
N ASN A 121 -7.09 20.35 1.53
CA ASN A 121 -8.12 20.30 0.49
C ASN A 121 -9.52 20.62 1.03
N VAL A 122 -9.63 20.98 2.30
CA VAL A 122 -10.89 21.27 3.00
C VAL A 122 -10.81 22.65 3.62
N LYS A 123 -11.91 23.40 3.59
CA LYS A 123 -12.00 24.65 4.33
C LYS A 123 -12.13 24.34 5.83
N ILE A 124 -11.10 24.69 6.58
CA ILE A 124 -11.02 24.47 8.02
C ILE A 124 -11.22 25.81 8.73
N ALA A 125 -12.08 25.83 9.73
CA ALA A 125 -12.32 27.01 10.55
C ALA A 125 -11.14 27.29 11.50
N PRO A 126 -10.95 28.55 11.94
CA PRO A 126 -9.82 28.93 12.78
C PRO A 126 -9.82 28.28 14.19
N ASP A 127 -10.95 27.74 14.64
CA ASP A 127 -11.10 27.04 15.92
C ASP A 127 -10.58 25.62 15.92
N VAL A 128 -10.22 25.08 14.76
CA VAL A 128 -9.75 23.71 14.63
C VAL A 128 -8.28 23.59 15.03
N GLU A 129 -8.03 22.83 16.09
CA GLU A 129 -6.71 22.48 16.57
C GLU A 129 -6.37 21.04 16.18
N LEU A 130 -5.67 20.83 15.04
CA LEU A 130 -5.31 19.51 14.54
C LEU A 130 -4.47 18.68 15.53
N LYS A 131 -3.71 19.35 16.40
CA LYS A 131 -2.96 18.70 17.49
C LYS A 131 -3.90 18.02 18.49
N VAL A 132 -5.02 18.67 18.83
CA VAL A 132 -6.03 18.09 19.73
C VAL A 132 -6.73 16.92 19.07
N VAL A 133 -7.05 17.02 17.77
CA VAL A 133 -7.62 15.91 16.99
C VAL A 133 -6.65 14.73 16.95
N ALA A 134 -5.36 14.98 16.71
CA ALA A 134 -4.33 13.94 16.72
C ALA A 134 -4.20 13.24 18.08
N ALA A 135 -4.38 13.96 19.19
CA ALA A 135 -4.37 13.36 20.53
C ALA A 135 -5.57 12.44 20.77
N ARG A 136 -6.74 12.79 20.22
CA ARG A 136 -7.99 12.02 20.37
C ARG A 136 -8.10 10.81 19.44
N THR A 137 -7.28 10.73 18.40
CA THR A 137 -7.29 9.66 17.37
C THR A 137 -6.21 8.60 17.60
N ALA A 138 -5.92 8.26 18.86
CA ALA A 138 -4.95 7.22 19.19
C ALA A 138 -5.30 5.89 18.50
N GLY A 139 -4.32 5.26 17.84
CA GLY A 139 -4.50 4.00 17.12
C GLY A 139 -5.07 4.12 15.69
N PHE A 140 -5.39 5.33 15.23
CA PHE A 140 -5.84 5.55 13.85
C PHE A 140 -4.68 5.37 12.86
N ALA A 141 -4.96 4.71 11.75
CA ALA A 141 -4.08 4.66 10.58
C ALA A 141 -4.30 5.88 9.68
N GLY A 142 -3.43 6.04 8.67
CA GLY A 142 -3.54 7.15 7.73
C GLY A 142 -4.90 7.23 7.02
N ALA A 143 -5.44 6.08 6.61
CA ALA A 143 -6.75 5.99 5.98
C ALA A 143 -7.90 6.41 6.92
N ASP A 144 -7.81 6.07 8.20
CA ASP A 144 -8.82 6.47 9.21
C ASP A 144 -8.83 7.98 9.38
N LEU A 145 -7.65 8.61 9.41
CA LEU A 145 -7.51 10.06 9.53
C LEU A 145 -8.00 10.80 8.29
N ALA A 146 -7.72 10.26 7.11
CA ALA A 146 -8.26 10.79 5.85
C ALA A 146 -9.78 10.74 5.84
N ASN A 147 -10.36 9.61 6.25
CA ASN A 147 -11.80 9.43 6.35
C ASN A 147 -12.42 10.38 7.38
N LEU A 148 -11.78 10.58 8.53
CA LEU A 148 -12.23 11.53 9.56
C LEU A 148 -12.40 12.95 8.99
N VAL A 149 -11.39 13.44 8.27
CA VAL A 149 -11.45 14.77 7.63
C VAL A 149 -12.54 14.83 6.57
N ASN A 150 -12.71 13.76 5.78
CA ASN A 150 -13.76 13.68 4.77
C ASN A 150 -15.16 13.69 5.41
N GLU A 151 -15.41 12.89 6.45
CA GLU A 151 -16.68 12.84 7.15
C GLU A 151 -17.01 14.18 7.83
N ALA A 152 -16.01 14.84 8.42
CA ALA A 152 -16.17 16.17 8.98
C ALA A 152 -16.59 17.22 7.92
N ALA A 153 -15.98 17.13 6.72
CA ALA A 153 -16.34 18.00 5.60
C ALA A 153 -17.79 17.76 5.13
N LEU A 154 -18.21 16.50 5.01
CA LEU A 154 -19.57 16.12 4.66
C LEU A 154 -20.58 16.59 5.74
N LEU A 155 -20.22 16.49 7.01
CA LEU A 155 -21.06 16.93 8.12
C LEU A 155 -21.25 18.46 8.12
N ALA A 156 -20.16 19.21 7.88
CA ALA A 156 -20.22 20.67 7.74
C ALA A 156 -21.12 21.07 6.55
N ALA A 157 -20.97 20.41 5.41
CA ALA A 157 -21.79 20.66 4.22
C ALA A 157 -23.27 20.36 4.46
N ARG A 158 -23.60 19.25 5.14
CA ARG A 158 -24.99 18.92 5.51
C ARG A 158 -25.64 19.96 6.46
N ARG A 159 -24.82 20.69 7.19
CA ARG A 159 -25.25 21.76 8.11
C ARG A 159 -25.17 23.16 7.50
N ASP A 160 -24.97 23.24 6.19
CA ASP A 160 -24.82 24.51 5.44
C ASP A 160 -23.73 25.44 6.02
N LYS A 161 -22.63 24.84 6.55
CA LYS A 161 -21.51 25.60 7.09
C LYS A 161 -20.45 25.86 6.02
N PRO A 162 -19.80 27.02 6.05
CA PRO A 162 -18.78 27.39 5.09
C PRO A 162 -17.43 26.68 5.32
N ALA A 163 -17.22 26.08 6.50
CA ALA A 163 -15.99 25.42 6.90
C ALA A 163 -16.25 24.35 7.97
N VAL A 164 -15.30 23.42 8.10
CA VAL A 164 -15.26 22.41 9.16
C VAL A 164 -14.85 23.08 10.48
N GLU A 165 -15.65 22.93 11.51
CA GLU A 165 -15.38 23.42 12.85
C GLU A 165 -14.84 22.27 13.74
N MET A 166 -14.24 22.61 14.89
CA MET A 166 -13.66 21.62 15.81
C MET A 166 -14.66 20.54 16.27
N LYS A 167 -15.93 20.88 16.37
CA LYS A 167 -17.00 19.93 16.76
C LYS A 167 -17.41 18.95 15.65
N ASP A 168 -16.97 19.16 14.43
CA ASP A 168 -17.22 18.27 13.29
C ASP A 168 -16.15 17.19 13.17
N LEU A 169 -14.99 17.37 13.85
CA LEU A 169 -13.85 16.48 14.00
C LEU A 169 -13.85 15.74 15.34
#